data_ebba45681988eb06c1b676fb6a12ed68
#
_entry.id   ebba45681988eb06c1b676fb6a12ed68
#
_cell.length_a   1.000
_cell.length_b   1.000
_cell.length_c   1.000
_cell.angle_alpha   90.00
_cell.angle_beta   90.00
_cell.angle_gamma   90.00
#
_symmetry.space_group_name_H-M   'P 1'
#
loop_
_entity.id
_entity.type
_entity.pdbx_description
1 polymer ?
#
loop_
_entity_poly.entity_id
_entity_poly.type
_entity_poly.pdbx_seq_one_letter_code
_entity_poly.pdbx_strand_id
1 'polypeptide(L)'
;MAEEGNNQGKNLFGLSGDDRSALLSRLKRTGSASLQPREGRTLEAVQWRADPKMTKFEEFPAYKQLRMERIVTARAGILNPFFQCHDGIAKAETRINGETFLNFSTYDYLDLNGHPALEEAAVDALKRWGTSASASRLVSGERPPHRMLEHTIAGLYDAEDCVVYVSGHATNVSTIGKLFGPQDVIFHDALSHNSIVMGAQTSGAKRISFPHNDMEALERLLQEHRPKAQRALIVTEGVFSMDGNIAHLPELVKLKKTWGCFLMLDEAHSLGVLGATGRGTAEHFGINPKEVDLWMGTLSKTCCGCGGYIAGSAEVVELLKFTSPGFVYSVGMSPVLAAASDRAIHLMLAEPERVKKLQEVSHEFVRYAKEKGLDTGAAEGYAVVPLMLGNSLLAGKLAARLFERKVNVMPIIYPVVEEGAARLRFFLSAAHDMEHIHRAIDLVCEELPKAREEVTKMTGKD
;
A
#
# COMPACT_ATOMS: atom_id res chain seq x y z
N MET A 1 -32.96 -57.58 -14.68
CA MET A 1 -32.78 -57.50 -13.18
C MET A 1 -31.77 -56.38 -12.96
N ALA A 2 -32.26 -55.23 -12.61
CA ALA A 2 -31.45 -54.02 -12.35
C ALA A 2 -31.27 -53.92 -10.83
N GLU A 3 -30.03 -53.85 -10.38
CA GLU A 3 -29.70 -53.56 -8.97
C GLU A 3 -29.81 -52.03 -8.75
N GLU A 4 -30.77 -51.65 -7.93
CA GLU A 4 -30.91 -50.30 -7.43
C GLU A 4 -29.82 -50.04 -6.40
N GLY A 5 -28.81 -49.27 -6.73
CA GLY A 5 -27.79 -48.73 -5.83
C GLY A 5 -28.36 -47.60 -4.97
N ASN A 6 -28.49 -47.86 -3.70
CA ASN A 6 -28.98 -46.97 -2.66
C ASN A 6 -28.01 -45.77 -2.47
N ASN A 7 -28.36 -44.62 -3.01
CA ASN A 7 -27.61 -43.37 -2.88
C ASN A 7 -28.12 -42.59 -1.65
N GLN A 8 -27.72 -43.03 -0.45
CA GLN A 8 -27.95 -42.25 0.77
C GLN A 8 -27.02 -41.02 0.78
N GLY A 9 -27.63 -39.83 0.75
CA GLY A 9 -27.01 -38.55 0.68
C GLY A 9 -25.87 -38.30 1.68
N LYS A 10 -24.67 -38.22 1.15
CA LYS A 10 -23.53 -37.67 1.88
C LYS A 10 -23.64 -36.15 1.83
N ASN A 11 -23.78 -35.53 2.99
CA ASN A 11 -23.74 -34.07 3.09
C ASN A 11 -22.27 -33.56 3.00
N LEU A 12 -22.10 -32.23 2.91
CA LEU A 12 -20.84 -31.51 2.57
C LEU A 12 -19.58 -31.95 3.37
N PHE A 13 -19.69 -32.78 4.41
CA PHE A 13 -18.60 -33.27 5.25
C PHE A 13 -18.39 -34.77 5.20
N GLY A 14 -19.04 -35.50 4.30
CA GLY A 14 -18.80 -36.94 4.05
C GLY A 14 -19.20 -37.88 5.17
N LEU A 15 -19.91 -37.43 6.21
CA LEU A 15 -20.34 -38.21 7.33
C LEU A 15 -21.75 -38.77 7.10
N SER A 16 -21.95 -40.08 7.40
CA SER A 16 -23.29 -40.69 7.44
C SER A 16 -24.13 -40.14 8.61
N GLY A 17 -25.45 -40.29 8.56
CA GLY A 17 -26.35 -39.88 9.63
C GLY A 17 -26.00 -40.53 10.98
N ASP A 18 -25.55 -41.75 10.94
CA ASP A 18 -25.15 -42.53 12.13
C ASP A 18 -23.81 -42.05 12.71
N ASP A 19 -22.84 -41.70 11.85
CA ASP A 19 -21.56 -41.12 12.28
C ASP A 19 -21.73 -39.78 12.96
N ARG A 20 -22.67 -38.96 12.46
CA ARG A 20 -23.03 -37.69 13.05
C ARG A 20 -23.68 -37.83 14.42
N SER A 21 -24.57 -38.79 14.56
CA SER A 21 -25.23 -39.09 15.83
C SER A 21 -24.23 -39.63 16.86
N ALA A 22 -23.30 -40.50 16.43
CA ALA A 22 -22.22 -41.03 17.26
C ALA A 22 -21.24 -39.91 17.69
N LEU A 23 -20.90 -38.94 16.78
CA LEU A 23 -20.05 -37.79 17.10
C LEU A 23 -20.73 -36.86 18.10
N LEU A 24 -22.02 -36.55 17.90
CA LEU A 24 -22.79 -35.71 18.82
C LEU A 24 -22.98 -36.38 20.21
N SER A 25 -23.16 -37.70 20.29
CA SER A 25 -23.22 -38.41 21.56
C SER A 25 -21.88 -38.46 22.29
N ARG A 26 -20.75 -38.55 21.56
CA ARG A 26 -19.39 -38.41 22.13
C ARG A 26 -19.14 -37.02 22.66
N LEU A 27 -19.48 -35.96 21.89
CA LEU A 27 -19.34 -34.56 22.33
C LEU A 27 -20.21 -34.24 23.56
N LYS A 28 -21.42 -34.82 23.65
CA LYS A 28 -22.25 -34.72 24.85
C LYS A 28 -21.68 -35.43 26.06
N ARG A 29 -20.97 -36.55 25.88
CA ARG A 29 -20.30 -37.29 26.98
C ARG A 29 -19.02 -36.61 27.48
N THR A 30 -18.30 -35.90 26.63
CA THR A 30 -17.12 -35.12 27.04
C THR A 30 -17.46 -33.73 27.64
N GLY A 31 -18.72 -33.31 27.51
CA GLY A 31 -19.23 -32.06 28.09
C GLY A 31 -19.82 -32.14 29.50
N SER A 32 -19.93 -33.36 30.09
CA SER A 32 -20.46 -33.49 31.44
C SER A 32 -19.38 -33.86 32.48
N ALA A 33 -18.27 -33.11 32.49
CA ALA A 33 -17.55 -32.97 33.74
C ALA A 33 -18.42 -32.03 34.60
N SER A 34 -19.15 -32.64 35.55
CA SER A 34 -19.94 -31.94 36.54
C SER A 34 -19.02 -30.96 37.27
N LEU A 35 -19.10 -29.68 36.94
CA LEU A 35 -18.64 -28.64 37.84
C LEU A 35 -19.55 -28.67 39.05
N GLN A 36 -19.11 -29.38 40.09
CA GLN A 36 -19.72 -29.22 41.41
C GLN A 36 -19.62 -27.74 41.78
N PRO A 37 -20.71 -27.09 42.23
CA PRO A 37 -20.65 -25.73 42.69
C PRO A 37 -19.68 -25.69 43.87
N ARG A 38 -18.57 -24.97 43.74
CA ARG A 38 -17.77 -24.55 44.87
C ARG A 38 -18.63 -23.63 45.71
N GLU A 39 -19.21 -24.12 46.78
CA GLU A 39 -19.84 -23.29 47.81
C GLU A 39 -18.80 -22.33 48.39
N GLY A 40 -19.16 -21.06 48.44
CA GLY A 40 -18.53 -20.07 49.31
C GLY A 40 -17.56 -19.10 48.68
N ARG A 41 -17.94 -18.45 47.60
CA ARG A 41 -17.62 -17.02 47.42
C ARG A 41 -18.84 -16.36 46.77
N THR A 42 -19.65 -15.70 47.56
CA THR A 42 -20.52 -14.61 47.10
C THR A 42 -19.59 -13.60 46.46
N LEU A 43 -19.48 -13.66 45.11
CA LEU A 43 -18.99 -12.52 44.35
C LEU A 43 -19.99 -11.42 44.67
N GLU A 44 -19.60 -10.47 45.56
CA GLU A 44 -20.31 -9.19 45.59
C GLU A 44 -20.40 -8.75 44.17
N ALA A 45 -21.63 -8.60 43.66
CA ALA A 45 -21.88 -8.12 42.33
C ALA A 45 -21.25 -6.70 42.29
N VAL A 46 -20.06 -6.61 41.76
CA VAL A 46 -19.43 -5.33 41.46
C VAL A 46 -20.47 -4.61 40.64
N GLN A 47 -21.13 -3.60 41.24
CA GLN A 47 -22.06 -2.75 40.50
C GLN A 47 -21.25 -1.95 39.50
N TRP A 48 -20.98 -2.60 38.35
CA TRP A 48 -20.32 -1.95 37.24
C TRP A 48 -21.26 -0.82 36.75
N ARG A 49 -20.83 0.41 36.93
CA ARG A 49 -21.49 1.58 36.34
C ARG A 49 -20.62 2.09 35.22
N ALA A 50 -21.19 2.12 34.03
CA ALA A 50 -20.53 2.75 32.87
C ALA A 50 -20.30 4.23 33.20
N ASP A 51 -19.05 4.69 33.04
CA ASP A 51 -18.79 6.13 33.00
C ASP A 51 -19.39 6.67 31.69
N PRO A 52 -20.34 7.62 31.74
CA PRO A 52 -20.95 8.20 30.54
C PRO A 52 -19.94 8.80 29.56
N LYS A 53 -18.73 9.15 30.03
CA LYS A 53 -17.64 9.64 29.18
C LYS A 53 -17.05 8.55 28.30
N MET A 54 -17.07 7.28 28.76
CA MET A 54 -16.50 6.16 27.99
C MET A 54 -17.30 5.81 26.73
N THR A 55 -18.48 6.33 26.58
CA THR A 55 -19.36 6.14 25.40
C THR A 55 -19.34 7.34 24.44
N LYS A 56 -18.46 8.29 24.64
CA LYS A 56 -18.33 9.49 23.81
C LYS A 56 -17.05 9.46 22.98
N PHE A 57 -17.14 9.57 21.67
CA PHE A 57 -15.98 9.62 20.77
C PHE A 57 -15.06 10.82 21.04
N GLU A 58 -15.61 11.95 21.52
CA GLU A 58 -14.86 13.15 21.91
C GLU A 58 -13.89 12.90 23.10
N GLU A 59 -14.14 11.86 23.88
CA GLU A 59 -13.33 11.46 25.02
C GLU A 59 -12.19 10.50 24.66
N PHE A 60 -12.17 9.95 23.41
CA PHE A 60 -11.11 9.07 22.97
C PHE A 60 -9.75 9.78 22.98
N PRO A 61 -8.70 9.15 23.55
CA PRO A 61 -7.36 9.75 23.61
C PRO A 61 -6.88 10.21 22.23
N ALA A 62 -7.06 9.39 21.19
CA ALA A 62 -6.68 9.72 19.82
C ALA A 62 -7.40 10.99 19.29
N TYR A 63 -8.69 11.16 19.61
CA TYR A 63 -9.43 12.35 19.19
C TYR A 63 -8.97 13.62 19.97
N LYS A 64 -8.71 13.48 21.24
CA LYS A 64 -8.16 14.60 22.05
C LYS A 64 -6.80 15.04 21.54
N GLN A 65 -5.94 14.08 21.20
CA GLN A 65 -4.64 14.37 20.58
C GLN A 65 -4.81 15.11 19.24
N LEU A 66 -5.64 14.60 18.32
CA LEU A 66 -5.93 15.24 17.04
C LEU A 66 -6.47 16.68 17.22
N ARG A 67 -7.32 16.89 18.21
CA ARG A 67 -7.85 18.22 18.53
C ARG A 67 -6.76 19.17 19.04
N MET A 68 -5.86 18.68 19.87
CA MET A 68 -4.72 19.49 20.36
C MET A 68 -3.79 19.87 19.22
N GLU A 69 -3.46 18.94 18.34
CA GLU A 69 -2.64 19.19 17.15
C GLU A 69 -3.27 20.27 16.27
N ARG A 70 -4.58 20.19 16.01
CA ARG A 70 -5.31 21.24 15.25
C ARG A 70 -5.28 22.61 15.92
N ILE A 71 -5.39 22.66 17.25
CA ILE A 71 -5.28 23.94 18.00
C ILE A 71 -3.87 24.50 17.87
N VAL A 72 -2.84 23.68 18.00
CA VAL A 72 -1.45 24.11 17.90
C VAL A 72 -1.14 24.63 16.49
N THR A 73 -1.52 23.88 15.44
CA THR A 73 -1.30 24.28 14.04
C THR A 73 -2.06 25.57 13.70
N ALA A 74 -3.31 25.71 14.15
CA ALA A 74 -4.08 26.94 13.94
C ALA A 74 -3.46 28.15 14.64
N ARG A 75 -2.98 28.01 15.89
CA ARG A 75 -2.26 29.07 16.61
C ARG A 75 -0.92 29.42 15.94
N ALA A 76 -0.29 28.44 15.35
CA ALA A 76 0.92 28.63 14.56
C ALA A 76 0.67 29.31 13.20
N GLY A 77 -0.59 29.60 12.85
CA GLY A 77 -0.94 30.15 11.54
C GLY A 77 -0.61 29.19 10.39
N ILE A 78 -0.61 27.87 10.66
CA ILE A 78 -0.43 26.84 9.64
C ILE A 78 -1.81 26.50 9.09
N LEU A 79 -2.04 26.78 7.82
CA LEU A 79 -3.24 26.33 7.11
C LEU A 79 -3.24 24.81 7.07
N ASN A 80 -4.42 24.19 7.30
CA ASN A 80 -4.57 22.76 7.14
C ASN A 80 -4.35 22.37 5.67
N PRO A 81 -3.27 21.65 5.31
CA PRO A 81 -3.01 21.27 3.94
C PRO A 81 -3.86 20.08 3.49
N PHE A 82 -4.52 19.40 4.45
CA PHE A 82 -5.26 18.17 4.19
C PHE A 82 -6.70 18.47 3.75
N PHE A 83 -7.26 17.54 2.97
CA PHE A 83 -8.65 17.60 2.47
C PHE A 83 -8.95 18.82 1.59
N GLN A 84 -7.94 19.37 0.91
CA GLN A 84 -8.17 20.37 -0.11
C GLN A 84 -8.89 19.72 -1.31
N CYS A 85 -9.96 20.38 -1.77
CA CYS A 85 -10.73 19.88 -2.91
C CYS A 85 -10.06 20.34 -4.21
N HIS A 86 -9.67 19.37 -5.04
CA HIS A 86 -9.15 19.62 -6.37
C HIS A 86 -10.31 19.63 -7.37
N ASP A 87 -10.39 20.66 -8.20
CA ASP A 87 -11.40 20.79 -9.24
C ASP A 87 -10.81 20.34 -10.60
N GLY A 88 -11.44 19.32 -11.21
CA GLY A 88 -10.99 18.71 -12.44
C GLY A 88 -9.92 17.62 -12.25
N ILE A 89 -9.19 17.32 -13.31
CA ILE A 89 -8.15 16.30 -13.33
C ILE A 89 -6.86 16.90 -12.75
N ALA A 90 -6.37 16.32 -11.66
CA ALA A 90 -5.13 16.74 -11.02
C ALA A 90 -3.93 16.18 -11.80
N LYS A 91 -3.16 17.05 -12.45
CA LYS A 91 -1.92 16.75 -13.18
C LYS A 91 -0.72 17.48 -12.57
N ALA A 92 0.29 17.87 -13.36
CA ALA A 92 1.38 18.78 -12.92
C ALA A 92 0.84 20.12 -12.42
N GLU A 93 -0.34 20.52 -12.91
CA GLU A 93 -1.12 21.62 -12.37
C GLU A 93 -2.47 21.10 -11.88
N THR A 94 -3.04 21.80 -10.90
CA THR A 94 -4.37 21.48 -10.36
C THR A 94 -5.08 22.77 -9.96
N ARG A 95 -6.41 22.75 -9.93
CA ARG A 95 -7.22 23.86 -9.42
C ARG A 95 -7.71 23.56 -8.02
N ILE A 96 -7.45 24.50 -7.09
CA ILE A 96 -7.94 24.45 -5.71
C ILE A 96 -8.57 25.80 -5.40
N ASN A 97 -9.83 25.81 -4.98
CA ASN A 97 -10.60 27.05 -4.70
C ASN A 97 -10.60 28.05 -5.87
N GLY A 98 -10.64 27.58 -7.10
CA GLY A 98 -10.65 28.40 -8.31
C GLY A 98 -9.28 28.93 -8.78
N GLU A 99 -8.21 28.69 -8.04
CA GLU A 99 -6.86 29.10 -8.37
C GLU A 99 -6.01 27.90 -8.84
N THR A 100 -5.06 28.15 -9.75
CA THR A 100 -4.15 27.13 -10.28
C THR A 100 -2.91 27.00 -9.41
N PHE A 101 -2.55 25.75 -9.10
CA PHE A 101 -1.40 25.37 -8.31
C PHE A 101 -0.49 24.44 -9.11
N LEU A 102 0.80 24.63 -9.02
CA LEU A 102 1.79 23.62 -9.38
C LEU A 102 1.70 22.47 -8.38
N ASN A 103 1.53 21.23 -8.85
CA ASN A 103 1.06 20.13 -8.02
C ASN A 103 2.05 18.97 -7.95
N PHE A 104 2.59 18.74 -6.76
CA PHE A 104 3.48 17.60 -6.45
C PHE A 104 2.84 16.58 -5.50
N SER A 105 1.51 16.48 -5.49
CA SER A 105 0.77 15.62 -4.56
C SER A 105 -0.11 14.58 -5.26
N THR A 106 0.08 14.34 -6.56
CA THR A 106 -0.62 13.29 -7.31
C THR A 106 0.27 12.08 -7.57
N TYR A 107 -0.35 10.89 -7.63
CA TYR A 107 0.31 9.62 -7.96
C TYR A 107 0.22 9.25 -9.44
N ASP A 108 -0.29 10.13 -10.29
CA ASP A 108 -0.36 9.91 -11.75
C ASP A 108 1.03 10.08 -12.37
N TYR A 109 1.88 9.08 -12.15
CA TYR A 109 3.28 9.13 -12.54
C TYR A 109 3.51 9.34 -14.04
N LEU A 110 2.66 8.73 -14.87
CA LEU A 110 2.81 8.75 -16.33
C LEU A 110 1.88 9.72 -17.05
N ASP A 111 1.14 10.58 -16.31
CA ASP A 111 0.17 11.52 -16.90
C ASP A 111 -0.90 10.81 -17.75
N LEU A 112 -1.43 9.71 -17.21
CA LEU A 112 -2.44 8.90 -17.88
C LEU A 112 -3.86 9.21 -17.44
N ASN A 113 -4.06 9.85 -16.28
CA ASN A 113 -5.39 10.20 -15.81
C ASN A 113 -6.03 11.25 -16.73
N GLY A 114 -7.22 10.96 -17.24
CA GLY A 114 -7.87 11.78 -18.28
C GLY A 114 -7.29 11.59 -19.70
N HIS A 115 -6.52 10.55 -19.93
CA HIS A 115 -6.07 10.20 -21.28
C HIS A 115 -7.26 9.65 -22.08
N PRO A 116 -7.51 10.11 -23.34
CA PRO A 116 -8.70 9.72 -24.13
C PRO A 116 -8.90 8.21 -24.27
N ALA A 117 -7.82 7.44 -24.41
CA ALA A 117 -7.91 5.99 -24.53
C ALA A 117 -8.35 5.30 -23.23
N LEU A 118 -8.04 5.87 -22.05
CA LEU A 118 -8.56 5.37 -20.77
C LEU A 118 -10.03 5.72 -20.61
N GLU A 119 -10.42 6.93 -20.99
CA GLU A 119 -11.81 7.38 -20.94
C GLU A 119 -12.69 6.51 -21.86
N GLU A 120 -12.23 6.24 -23.09
CA GLU A 120 -12.92 5.34 -24.03
C GLU A 120 -13.13 3.95 -23.44
N ALA A 121 -12.07 3.34 -22.90
CA ALA A 121 -12.14 2.02 -22.27
C ALA A 121 -13.10 2.00 -21.07
N ALA A 122 -13.07 3.04 -20.24
CA ALA A 122 -13.95 3.21 -19.10
C ALA A 122 -15.42 3.35 -19.51
N VAL A 123 -15.71 4.17 -20.53
CA VAL A 123 -17.06 4.40 -21.06
C VAL A 123 -17.62 3.13 -21.72
N ASP A 124 -16.80 2.39 -22.48
CA ASP A 124 -17.23 1.11 -23.07
C ASP A 124 -17.56 0.08 -21.99
N ALA A 125 -16.69 -0.04 -20.98
CA ALA A 125 -16.93 -0.92 -19.84
C ALA A 125 -18.19 -0.54 -19.07
N LEU A 126 -18.43 0.77 -18.86
CA LEU A 126 -19.63 1.29 -18.21
C LEU A 126 -20.90 0.88 -18.97
N LYS A 127 -20.90 1.00 -20.30
CA LYS A 127 -22.05 0.64 -21.14
C LYS A 127 -22.34 -0.86 -21.13
N ARG A 128 -21.32 -1.71 -21.07
CA ARG A 128 -21.46 -3.17 -21.16
C ARG A 128 -21.74 -3.83 -19.83
N TRP A 129 -21.10 -3.38 -18.76
CA TRP A 129 -21.10 -4.07 -17.45
C TRP A 129 -21.61 -3.22 -16.28
N GLY A 130 -21.92 -1.95 -16.50
CA GLY A 130 -22.35 -1.02 -15.46
C GLY A 130 -21.19 -0.59 -14.54
N THR A 131 -21.55 0.10 -13.46
CA THR A 131 -20.57 0.71 -12.53
C THR A 131 -19.98 -0.26 -11.51
N SER A 132 -20.62 -1.42 -11.27
CA SER A 132 -20.28 -2.35 -10.19
C SER A 132 -20.36 -3.80 -10.66
N ALA A 133 -19.51 -4.64 -10.06
CA ALA A 133 -19.63 -6.09 -10.18
C ALA A 133 -20.88 -6.63 -9.45
N SER A 134 -21.44 -5.88 -8.51
CA SER A 134 -22.67 -6.14 -7.72
C SER A 134 -22.65 -7.43 -6.90
N ALA A 135 -21.49 -8.08 -6.78
CA ALA A 135 -21.26 -9.27 -5.95
C ALA A 135 -19.76 -9.51 -5.74
N SER A 136 -19.43 -10.38 -4.78
CA SER A 136 -18.08 -10.95 -4.68
C SER A 136 -17.78 -11.77 -5.95
N ARG A 137 -16.56 -11.68 -6.45
CA ARG A 137 -16.11 -12.39 -7.66
C ARG A 137 -16.29 -13.91 -7.52
N LEU A 138 -16.02 -14.46 -6.32
CA LEU A 138 -16.18 -15.88 -6.03
C LEU A 138 -17.63 -16.38 -6.25
N VAL A 139 -18.62 -15.54 -5.99
CA VAL A 139 -20.04 -15.93 -6.06
C VAL A 139 -20.63 -15.65 -7.46
N SER A 140 -20.76 -14.37 -7.83
CA SER A 140 -21.36 -13.97 -9.11
C SER A 140 -20.85 -12.62 -9.65
N GLY A 141 -19.82 -12.06 -9.03
CA GLY A 141 -19.25 -10.74 -9.38
C GLY A 141 -18.15 -10.80 -10.45
N GLU A 142 -17.81 -11.97 -11.00
CA GLU A 142 -16.81 -12.08 -12.07
C GLU A 142 -17.27 -11.36 -13.34
N ARG A 143 -16.40 -10.53 -13.90
CA ARG A 143 -16.64 -9.81 -15.16
C ARG A 143 -15.42 -9.94 -16.07
N PRO A 144 -15.60 -9.98 -17.41
CA PRO A 144 -14.48 -10.10 -18.36
C PRO A 144 -13.33 -9.12 -18.13
N PRO A 145 -13.54 -7.82 -17.82
CA PRO A 145 -12.44 -6.90 -17.55
C PRO A 145 -11.52 -7.31 -16.40
N HIS A 146 -12.04 -8.05 -15.40
CA HIS A 146 -11.18 -8.55 -14.31
C HIS A 146 -10.12 -9.53 -14.84
N ARG A 147 -10.54 -10.51 -15.66
CA ARG A 147 -9.62 -11.51 -16.23
C ARG A 147 -8.67 -10.90 -17.26
N MET A 148 -9.14 -9.93 -18.05
CA MET A 148 -8.28 -9.21 -18.99
C MET A 148 -7.16 -8.49 -18.24
N LEU A 149 -7.49 -7.71 -17.24
CA LEU A 149 -6.51 -7.00 -16.41
C LEU A 149 -5.56 -7.96 -15.69
N GLU A 150 -6.06 -9.07 -15.11
CA GLU A 150 -5.23 -10.09 -14.46
C GLU A 150 -4.23 -10.71 -15.43
N HIS A 151 -4.66 -11.02 -16.65
CA HIS A 151 -3.78 -11.56 -17.70
C HIS A 151 -2.70 -10.55 -18.11
N THR A 152 -3.08 -9.29 -18.30
CA THR A 152 -2.14 -8.21 -18.64
C THR A 152 -1.09 -8.03 -17.53
N ILE A 153 -1.50 -8.03 -16.25
CA ILE A 153 -0.58 -7.92 -15.13
C ILE A 153 0.34 -9.14 -15.02
N ALA A 154 -0.19 -10.35 -15.15
CA ALA A 154 0.63 -11.56 -15.16
C ALA A 154 1.73 -11.49 -16.23
N GLY A 155 1.39 -11.00 -17.42
CA GLY A 155 2.33 -10.79 -18.54
C GLY A 155 3.43 -9.74 -18.25
N LEU A 156 3.22 -8.80 -17.33
CA LEU A 156 4.27 -7.85 -16.92
C LEU A 156 5.44 -8.55 -16.22
N TYR A 157 5.14 -9.58 -15.43
CA TYR A 157 6.07 -10.26 -14.55
C TYR A 157 6.42 -11.69 -15.00
N ASP A 158 6.00 -12.10 -16.20
CA ASP A 158 6.14 -13.49 -16.66
C ASP A 158 5.59 -14.51 -15.62
N ALA A 159 4.53 -14.08 -14.91
CA ALA A 159 3.84 -14.88 -13.91
C ALA A 159 2.75 -15.76 -14.54
N GLU A 160 2.40 -16.87 -13.87
CA GLU A 160 1.42 -17.83 -14.39
C GLU A 160 -0.03 -17.31 -14.31
N ASP A 161 -0.37 -16.58 -13.25
CA ASP A 161 -1.70 -15.94 -13.07
C ASP A 161 -1.59 -14.70 -12.16
N CYS A 162 -2.72 -14.01 -12.03
CA CYS A 162 -2.87 -12.84 -11.18
C CYS A 162 -4.25 -12.81 -10.51
N VAL A 163 -4.33 -12.20 -9.33
CA VAL A 163 -5.58 -11.86 -8.64
C VAL A 163 -5.64 -10.38 -8.35
N VAL A 164 -6.75 -9.72 -8.72
CA VAL A 164 -6.99 -8.30 -8.51
C VAL A 164 -7.95 -8.08 -7.34
N TYR A 165 -7.56 -7.18 -6.44
CA TYR A 165 -8.31 -6.74 -5.25
C TYR A 165 -8.85 -5.32 -5.42
N VAL A 166 -9.77 -4.93 -4.55
CA VAL A 166 -10.40 -3.58 -4.56
C VAL A 166 -9.51 -2.47 -3.97
N SER A 167 -8.39 -2.81 -3.35
CA SER A 167 -7.49 -1.85 -2.69
C SER A 167 -6.08 -2.43 -2.57
N GLY A 168 -5.04 -1.63 -2.85
CA GLY A 168 -3.64 -2.02 -2.63
C GLY A 168 -3.35 -2.33 -1.16
N HIS A 169 -3.89 -1.56 -0.22
CA HIS A 169 -3.75 -1.85 1.22
C HIS A 169 -4.37 -3.22 1.58
N ALA A 170 -5.60 -3.47 1.14
CA ALA A 170 -6.28 -4.75 1.39
C ALA A 170 -5.54 -5.94 0.73
N THR A 171 -4.85 -5.73 -0.39
CA THR A 171 -4.04 -6.74 -1.07
C THR A 171 -2.93 -7.26 -0.15
N ASN A 172 -2.08 -6.38 0.39
CA ASN A 172 -1.02 -6.77 1.32
C ASN A 172 -1.56 -7.46 2.57
N VAL A 173 -2.54 -6.83 3.24
CA VAL A 173 -3.12 -7.35 4.48
C VAL A 173 -3.72 -8.74 4.27
N SER A 174 -4.50 -8.92 3.21
CA SER A 174 -5.19 -10.18 2.94
C SER A 174 -4.25 -11.28 2.46
N THR A 175 -3.27 -10.94 1.63
CA THR A 175 -2.31 -11.91 1.07
C THR A 175 -1.37 -12.43 2.15
N ILE A 176 -0.67 -11.55 2.83
CA ILE A 176 0.29 -11.93 3.88
C ILE A 176 -0.42 -12.61 5.03
N GLY A 177 -1.55 -12.03 5.48
CA GLY A 177 -2.36 -12.59 6.57
C GLY A 177 -2.96 -13.96 6.27
N LYS A 178 -3.08 -14.34 4.98
CA LYS A 178 -3.63 -15.65 4.57
C LYS A 178 -2.57 -16.70 4.29
N LEU A 179 -1.45 -16.30 3.69
CA LEU A 179 -0.43 -17.27 3.23
C LEU A 179 0.47 -17.76 4.36
N PHE A 180 0.65 -16.97 5.42
CA PHE A 180 1.56 -17.27 6.52
C PHE A 180 0.81 -17.38 7.85
N GLY A 181 1.40 -18.09 8.82
CA GLY A 181 0.76 -18.39 10.09
C GLY A 181 1.75 -18.55 11.25
N PRO A 182 1.27 -19.02 12.44
CA PRO A 182 2.07 -19.04 13.67
C PRO A 182 3.37 -19.86 13.64
N GLN A 183 3.51 -20.77 12.67
CA GLN A 183 4.72 -21.59 12.50
C GLN A 183 5.73 -20.96 11.51
N ASP A 184 5.39 -19.82 10.93
CA ASP A 184 6.17 -19.13 9.91
C ASP A 184 6.89 -17.90 10.48
N VAL A 185 7.82 -17.36 9.71
CA VAL A 185 8.51 -16.09 10.00
C VAL A 185 8.41 -15.14 8.82
N ILE A 186 8.18 -13.87 9.11
CA ILE A 186 8.11 -12.80 8.10
C ILE A 186 9.19 -11.77 8.42
N PHE A 187 10.12 -11.59 7.49
CA PHE A 187 11.14 -10.54 7.52
C PHE A 187 10.67 -9.39 6.65
N HIS A 188 10.55 -8.20 7.23
CA HIS A 188 10.17 -7.01 6.48
C HIS A 188 11.15 -5.87 6.74
N ASP A 189 11.36 -5.02 5.73
CA ASP A 189 12.14 -3.80 5.88
C ASP A 189 11.51 -2.88 6.94
N ALA A 190 12.35 -2.15 7.69
CA ALA A 190 11.89 -1.23 8.73
C ALA A 190 10.99 -0.10 8.20
N LEU A 191 11.18 0.30 6.94
CA LEU A 191 10.40 1.33 6.26
C LEU A 191 9.24 0.77 5.42
N SER A 192 8.95 -0.54 5.52
CA SER A 192 7.83 -1.15 4.78
C SER A 192 6.50 -0.47 5.07
N HIS A 193 5.68 -0.36 4.03
CA HIS A 193 4.35 0.23 4.10
C HIS A 193 3.48 -0.43 5.20
N ASN A 194 2.67 0.36 5.87
CA ASN A 194 1.79 -0.08 6.96
C ASN A 194 0.99 -1.34 6.62
N SER A 195 0.52 -1.50 5.38
CA SER A 195 -0.25 -2.67 4.96
C SER A 195 0.55 -3.98 5.04
N ILE A 196 1.86 -3.95 4.80
CA ILE A 196 2.77 -5.10 4.96
C ILE A 196 2.85 -5.47 6.44
N VAL A 197 3.09 -4.45 7.29
CA VAL A 197 3.15 -4.63 8.75
C VAL A 197 1.84 -5.20 9.30
N MET A 198 0.70 -4.65 8.87
CA MET A 198 -0.63 -5.14 9.28
C MET A 198 -0.89 -6.55 8.78
N GLY A 199 -0.52 -6.89 7.54
CA GLY A 199 -0.60 -8.25 7.02
C GLY A 199 0.22 -9.25 7.84
N ALA A 200 1.46 -8.88 8.18
CA ALA A 200 2.31 -9.69 9.03
C ALA A 200 1.75 -9.84 10.46
N GLN A 201 1.14 -8.82 11.03
CA GLN A 201 0.47 -8.90 12.34
C GLN A 201 -0.75 -9.82 12.31
N THR A 202 -1.59 -9.70 11.28
CA THR A 202 -2.82 -10.51 11.17
C THR A 202 -2.56 -11.97 10.84
N SER A 203 -1.40 -12.31 10.27
CA SER A 203 -1.01 -13.70 9.97
C SER A 203 -0.78 -14.55 11.22
N GLY A 204 -0.40 -13.92 12.34
CA GLY A 204 0.08 -14.61 13.55
C GLY A 204 1.50 -15.17 13.42
N ALA A 205 2.18 -15.01 12.28
CA ALA A 205 3.57 -15.39 12.09
C ALA A 205 4.52 -14.54 12.95
N LYS A 206 5.71 -15.08 13.23
CA LYS A 206 6.76 -14.29 13.87
C LYS A 206 7.20 -13.19 12.93
N ARG A 207 6.97 -11.92 13.32
CA ARG A 207 7.37 -10.75 12.56
C ARG A 207 8.73 -10.24 13.01
N ILE A 208 9.64 -10.03 12.06
CA ILE A 208 10.99 -9.51 12.29
C ILE A 208 11.24 -8.36 11.32
N SER A 209 11.49 -7.18 11.87
CA SER A 209 11.91 -6.02 11.10
C SER A 209 13.44 -6.03 10.97
N PHE A 210 13.97 -5.81 9.77
CA PHE A 210 15.39 -5.58 9.54
C PHE A 210 15.64 -4.09 9.22
N PRO A 211 16.81 -3.54 9.56
CA PRO A 211 17.16 -2.17 9.24
C PRO A 211 17.05 -1.90 7.73
N HIS A 212 16.61 -0.70 7.40
CA HIS A 212 16.29 -0.33 6.03
C HIS A 212 17.44 -0.61 5.06
N ASN A 213 17.15 -1.40 4.01
CA ASN A 213 18.09 -1.84 2.97
C ASN A 213 19.41 -2.46 3.49
N ASP A 214 19.48 -2.91 4.75
CA ASP A 214 20.65 -3.56 5.33
C ASP A 214 20.60 -5.08 5.09
N MET A 215 21.19 -5.51 3.99
CA MET A 215 21.22 -6.93 3.58
C MET A 215 22.07 -7.79 4.51
N GLU A 216 23.10 -7.23 5.15
CA GLU A 216 23.91 -7.96 6.13
C GLU A 216 23.11 -8.21 7.42
N ALA A 217 22.38 -7.21 7.89
CA ALA A 217 21.47 -7.39 9.03
C ALA A 217 20.37 -8.39 8.70
N LEU A 218 19.77 -8.35 7.50
CA LEU A 218 18.80 -9.34 7.06
C LEU A 218 19.41 -10.74 7.06
N GLU A 219 20.63 -10.94 6.55
CA GLU A 219 21.28 -12.26 6.54
C GLU A 219 21.51 -12.79 7.96
N ARG A 220 21.99 -11.95 8.90
CA ARG A 220 22.13 -12.33 10.32
C ARG A 220 20.79 -12.77 10.94
N LEU A 221 19.72 -12.03 10.65
CA LEU A 221 18.37 -12.37 11.15
C LEU A 221 17.83 -13.67 10.51
N LEU A 222 18.09 -13.89 9.23
CA LEU A 222 17.78 -15.14 8.54
C LEU A 222 18.51 -16.31 9.18
N GLN A 223 19.80 -16.19 9.43
CA GLN A 223 20.60 -17.22 10.09
C GLN A 223 20.03 -17.60 11.47
N GLU A 224 19.60 -16.61 12.25
CA GLU A 224 19.06 -16.84 13.58
C GLU A 224 17.66 -17.46 13.58
N HIS A 225 16.78 -17.03 12.67
CA HIS A 225 15.35 -17.31 12.79
C HIS A 225 14.79 -18.27 11.75
N ARG A 226 15.37 -18.32 10.52
CA ARG A 226 14.88 -19.20 9.45
C ARG A 226 14.87 -20.69 9.82
N PRO A 227 15.91 -21.24 10.49
CA PRO A 227 15.92 -22.66 10.85
C PRO A 227 14.84 -23.06 11.87
N LYS A 228 14.23 -22.09 12.55
CA LYS A 228 13.20 -22.31 13.60
C LYS A 228 11.77 -22.20 13.04
N ALA A 229 11.60 -21.89 11.78
CA ALA A 229 10.31 -21.65 11.14
C ALA A 229 10.02 -22.68 10.05
N GLN A 230 8.74 -23.02 9.86
CA GLN A 230 8.31 -23.91 8.78
C GLN A 230 8.53 -23.24 7.42
N ARG A 231 8.02 -22.03 7.26
CA ARG A 231 8.17 -21.21 6.06
C ARG A 231 8.69 -19.83 6.43
N ALA A 232 9.29 -19.13 5.47
CA ALA A 232 9.75 -17.77 5.66
C ALA A 232 9.38 -16.90 4.47
N LEU A 233 8.99 -15.66 4.75
CA LEU A 233 8.76 -14.61 3.78
C LEU A 233 9.77 -13.49 4.01
N ILE A 234 10.43 -13.06 2.93
CA ILE A 234 11.07 -11.75 2.86
C ILE A 234 10.13 -10.83 2.08
N VAL A 235 9.78 -9.66 2.63
CA VAL A 235 8.89 -8.72 1.97
C VAL A 235 9.44 -7.29 2.09
N THR A 236 9.43 -6.57 0.97
CA THR A 236 9.90 -5.18 0.88
C THR A 236 9.18 -4.43 -0.24
N GLU A 237 9.48 -3.13 -0.41
CA GLU A 237 8.98 -2.29 -1.49
C GLU A 237 10.04 -2.14 -2.58
N GLY A 238 9.63 -2.04 -3.85
CA GLY A 238 10.57 -1.79 -4.95
C GLY A 238 11.14 -0.37 -4.88
N VAL A 239 10.26 0.64 -4.76
CA VAL A 239 10.62 2.02 -4.41
C VAL A 239 9.90 2.39 -3.12
N PHE A 240 10.65 2.89 -2.14
CA PHE A 240 10.09 3.26 -0.83
C PHE A 240 9.32 4.58 -0.89
N SER A 241 8.09 4.54 -0.45
CA SER A 241 7.09 5.59 -0.61
C SER A 241 7.41 6.92 0.10
N MET A 242 8.31 6.90 1.09
CA MET A 242 8.67 8.05 1.91
C MET A 242 10.07 8.60 1.60
N ASP A 243 10.95 7.76 1.08
CA ASP A 243 12.37 8.06 0.95
C ASP A 243 12.85 8.08 -0.51
N GLY A 244 12.10 7.43 -1.44
CA GLY A 244 12.38 7.46 -2.88
C GLY A 244 13.63 6.69 -3.31
N ASN A 245 14.15 5.81 -2.45
CA ASN A 245 15.24 4.89 -2.78
C ASN A 245 14.69 3.51 -3.16
N ILE A 246 15.55 2.68 -3.73
CA ILE A 246 15.21 1.39 -4.32
C ILE A 246 15.68 0.23 -3.42
N ALA A 247 14.91 -0.86 -3.37
CA ALA A 247 15.35 -2.10 -2.72
C ALA A 247 16.47 -2.78 -3.51
N HIS A 248 17.39 -3.44 -2.81
CA HIS A 248 18.50 -4.19 -3.39
C HIS A 248 18.05 -5.58 -3.87
N LEU A 249 17.24 -5.61 -4.95
CA LEU A 249 16.61 -6.84 -5.44
C LEU A 249 17.62 -7.96 -5.76
N PRO A 250 18.81 -7.72 -6.37
CA PRO A 250 19.79 -8.79 -6.62
C PRO A 250 20.21 -9.52 -5.34
N GLU A 251 20.49 -8.77 -4.27
CA GLU A 251 20.89 -9.31 -2.96
C GLU A 251 19.74 -10.03 -2.28
N LEU A 252 18.53 -9.50 -2.36
CA LEU A 252 17.32 -10.14 -1.83
C LEU A 252 17.06 -11.49 -2.50
N VAL A 253 17.21 -11.59 -3.82
CA VAL A 253 17.09 -12.84 -4.57
C VAL A 253 18.16 -13.85 -4.13
N LYS A 254 19.40 -13.40 -3.93
CA LYS A 254 20.47 -14.24 -3.39
C LYS A 254 20.12 -14.79 -2.00
N LEU A 255 19.71 -13.92 -1.09
CA LEU A 255 19.32 -14.31 0.28
C LEU A 255 18.11 -15.25 0.30
N LYS A 256 17.08 -14.97 -0.51
CA LYS A 256 15.93 -15.86 -0.70
C LYS A 256 16.38 -17.28 -1.07
N LYS A 257 17.25 -17.42 -2.06
CA LYS A 257 17.76 -18.72 -2.54
C LYS A 257 18.61 -19.43 -1.48
N THR A 258 19.51 -18.69 -0.85
CA THR A 258 20.41 -19.23 0.18
C THR A 258 19.65 -19.80 1.37
N TRP A 259 18.60 -19.10 1.82
CA TRP A 259 17.86 -19.44 3.03
C TRP A 259 16.53 -20.17 2.78
N GLY A 260 16.16 -20.42 1.52
CA GLY A 260 14.90 -21.09 1.17
C GLY A 260 13.68 -20.30 1.65
N CYS A 261 13.60 -19.02 1.29
CA CYS A 261 12.48 -18.14 1.62
C CYS A 261 11.61 -17.86 0.41
N PHE A 262 10.37 -17.47 0.64
CA PHE A 262 9.58 -16.74 -0.34
C PHE A 262 10.00 -15.27 -0.37
N LEU A 263 9.91 -14.65 -1.53
CA LEU A 263 10.16 -13.22 -1.73
C LEU A 263 8.89 -12.55 -2.29
N MET A 264 8.42 -11.52 -1.59
CA MET A 264 7.34 -10.65 -2.04
C MET A 264 7.88 -9.25 -2.25
N LEU A 265 7.63 -8.66 -3.41
CA LEU A 265 8.00 -7.29 -3.74
C LEU A 265 6.77 -6.44 -4.00
N ASP A 266 6.66 -5.33 -3.29
CA ASP A 266 5.59 -4.34 -3.46
C ASP A 266 6.03 -3.28 -4.49
N GLU A 267 5.48 -3.37 -5.70
CA GLU A 267 5.74 -2.49 -6.84
C GLU A 267 4.84 -1.24 -6.87
N ALA A 268 4.18 -0.92 -5.78
CA ALA A 268 3.20 0.18 -5.75
C ALA A 268 3.78 1.54 -6.20
N HIS A 269 5.07 1.78 -6.00
CA HIS A 269 5.79 2.97 -6.42
C HIS A 269 6.83 2.72 -7.52
N SER A 270 6.97 1.48 -8.00
CA SER A 270 7.97 1.10 -8.99
C SER A 270 7.37 0.85 -10.37
N LEU A 271 6.14 0.30 -10.43
CA LEU A 271 5.43 0.10 -11.70
C LEU A 271 5.19 1.45 -12.39
N GLY A 272 5.64 1.57 -13.64
CA GLY A 272 5.60 2.80 -14.42
C GLY A 272 6.71 3.80 -14.06
N VAL A 273 7.60 3.47 -13.13
CA VAL A 273 8.65 4.35 -12.60
C VAL A 273 10.04 3.81 -12.90
N LEU A 274 10.27 2.53 -12.59
CA LEU A 274 11.55 1.86 -12.79
C LEU A 274 11.58 1.04 -14.08
N GLY A 275 12.78 0.85 -14.61
CA GLY A 275 13.02 0.15 -15.87
C GLY A 275 12.86 1.06 -17.09
N ALA A 276 13.23 0.55 -18.26
CA ALA A 276 13.17 1.31 -19.51
C ALA A 276 11.73 1.42 -20.05
N THR A 277 10.89 0.43 -19.76
CA THR A 277 9.47 0.36 -20.21
C THR A 277 8.48 0.49 -19.05
N GLY A 278 8.98 0.72 -17.83
CA GLY A 278 8.14 0.88 -16.64
C GLY A 278 7.68 -0.42 -15.99
N ARG A 279 8.31 -1.56 -16.33
CA ARG A 279 7.95 -2.87 -15.73
C ARG A 279 8.41 -3.03 -14.29
N GLY A 280 9.04 -2.01 -13.70
CA GLY A 280 9.40 -1.99 -12.29
C GLY A 280 10.79 -2.52 -11.98
N THR A 281 10.94 -3.00 -10.75
CA THR A 281 12.25 -3.27 -10.13
C THR A 281 13.03 -4.38 -10.82
N ALA A 282 12.37 -5.44 -11.30
CA ALA A 282 13.06 -6.53 -12.00
C ALA A 282 13.68 -6.05 -13.32
N GLU A 283 12.97 -5.26 -14.12
CA GLU A 283 13.49 -4.67 -15.35
C GLU A 283 14.67 -3.73 -15.05
N HIS A 284 14.55 -2.91 -14.00
CA HIS A 284 15.61 -1.98 -13.59
C HIS A 284 16.94 -2.68 -13.32
N PHE A 285 16.92 -3.81 -12.64
CA PHE A 285 18.13 -4.58 -12.31
C PHE A 285 18.49 -5.68 -13.33
N GLY A 286 17.68 -5.88 -14.37
CA GLY A 286 17.88 -7.00 -15.31
C GLY A 286 17.72 -8.38 -14.66
N ILE A 287 16.89 -8.48 -13.62
CA ILE A 287 16.58 -9.72 -12.90
C ILE A 287 15.42 -10.42 -13.61
N ASN A 288 15.52 -11.76 -13.74
CA ASN A 288 14.38 -12.54 -14.22
C ASN A 288 13.20 -12.39 -13.25
N PRO A 289 12.03 -11.92 -13.71
CA PRO A 289 10.86 -11.73 -12.84
C PRO A 289 10.45 -13.00 -12.07
N LYS A 290 10.73 -14.20 -12.57
CA LYS A 290 10.46 -15.50 -11.91
C LYS A 290 11.27 -15.71 -10.63
N GLU A 291 12.26 -14.88 -10.35
CA GLU A 291 13.00 -14.92 -9.08
C GLU A 291 12.23 -14.36 -7.89
N VAL A 292 11.15 -13.63 -8.13
CA VAL A 292 10.23 -13.15 -7.11
C VAL A 292 8.97 -14.01 -7.11
N ASP A 293 8.53 -14.46 -5.94
CA ASP A 293 7.39 -15.39 -5.84
C ASP A 293 6.04 -14.69 -5.86
N LEU A 294 6.00 -13.46 -5.30
CA LEU A 294 4.78 -12.65 -5.17
C LEU A 294 5.07 -11.23 -5.61
N TRP A 295 4.55 -10.86 -6.77
CA TRP A 295 4.52 -9.50 -7.24
C TRP A 295 3.26 -8.81 -6.74
N MET A 296 3.40 -7.88 -5.84
CA MET A 296 2.32 -7.02 -5.37
C MET A 296 2.40 -5.67 -6.06
N GLY A 297 1.27 -5.07 -6.37
CA GLY A 297 1.21 -3.68 -6.79
C GLY A 297 -0.15 -3.04 -6.55
N THR A 298 -0.22 -1.75 -6.81
CA THR A 298 -1.46 -0.97 -6.73
C THR A 298 -1.90 -0.46 -8.10
N LEU A 299 -3.20 -0.42 -8.31
CA LEU A 299 -3.80 0.15 -9.51
C LEU A 299 -4.14 1.65 -9.36
N SER A 300 -3.94 2.21 -8.16
CA SER A 300 -4.35 3.59 -7.84
C SER A 300 -3.29 4.65 -8.11
N LYS A 301 -2.18 4.29 -8.74
CA LYS A 301 -1.09 5.21 -9.09
C LYS A 301 -0.90 5.23 -10.61
N THR A 302 0.15 4.65 -11.15
CA THR A 302 0.43 4.58 -12.60
C THR A 302 -0.76 4.10 -13.43
N CYS A 303 -1.55 3.16 -12.90
CA CYS A 303 -2.71 2.61 -13.62
C CYS A 303 -3.99 3.45 -13.51
N CYS A 304 -3.96 4.62 -12.86
CA CYS A 304 -5.05 5.60 -12.76
C CYS A 304 -6.41 5.04 -12.32
N GLY A 305 -6.41 3.92 -11.58
CA GLY A 305 -7.61 3.20 -11.14
C GLY A 305 -7.75 3.16 -9.62
N CYS A 306 -8.35 2.09 -9.14
CA CYS A 306 -8.46 1.79 -7.72
C CYS A 306 -8.40 0.29 -7.53
N GLY A 307 -7.48 -0.18 -6.72
CA GLY A 307 -7.29 -1.61 -6.49
C GLY A 307 -5.84 -1.96 -6.23
N GLY A 308 -5.57 -3.25 -6.16
CA GLY A 308 -4.23 -3.81 -6.11
C GLY A 308 -4.24 -5.24 -6.64
N TYR A 309 -3.08 -5.84 -6.75
CA TYR A 309 -2.95 -7.16 -7.33
C TYR A 309 -1.85 -7.98 -6.66
N ILE A 310 -1.97 -9.30 -6.81
CA ILE A 310 -0.86 -10.25 -6.61
C ILE A 310 -0.72 -11.06 -7.90
N ALA A 311 0.48 -11.04 -8.49
CA ALA A 311 0.87 -11.95 -9.55
C ALA A 311 1.89 -12.95 -9.03
N GLY A 312 1.80 -14.21 -9.47
CA GLY A 312 2.65 -15.31 -9.02
C GLY A 312 2.30 -16.62 -9.70
N SER A 313 2.58 -17.76 -9.02
CA SER A 313 2.21 -19.07 -9.53
C SER A 313 0.69 -19.27 -9.54
N ALA A 314 0.21 -20.18 -10.39
CA ALA A 314 -1.22 -20.49 -10.51
C ALA A 314 -1.80 -20.96 -9.16
N GLU A 315 -1.05 -21.75 -8.39
CA GLU A 315 -1.50 -22.30 -7.12
C GLU A 315 -1.71 -21.21 -6.05
N VAL A 316 -0.80 -20.23 -5.97
CA VAL A 316 -0.96 -19.13 -4.99
C VAL A 316 -2.12 -18.23 -5.36
N VAL A 317 -2.31 -17.96 -6.65
CA VAL A 317 -3.43 -17.16 -7.13
C VAL A 317 -4.76 -17.85 -6.91
N GLU A 318 -4.85 -19.15 -7.22
CA GLU A 318 -6.04 -19.95 -6.93
C GLU A 318 -6.35 -19.97 -5.43
N LEU A 319 -5.33 -20.25 -4.59
CA LEU A 319 -5.49 -20.24 -3.14
C LEU A 319 -6.04 -18.90 -2.64
N LEU A 320 -5.51 -17.77 -3.12
CA LEU A 320 -5.95 -16.43 -2.73
C LEU A 320 -7.38 -16.15 -3.20
N LYS A 321 -7.76 -16.53 -4.41
CA LYS A 321 -9.12 -16.37 -4.95
C LYS A 321 -10.17 -17.12 -4.14
N PHE A 322 -9.83 -18.26 -3.54
CA PHE A 322 -10.75 -19.05 -2.73
C PHE A 322 -10.73 -18.73 -1.22
N THR A 323 -9.67 -18.11 -0.72
CA THR A 323 -9.47 -18.04 0.73
C THR A 323 -9.09 -16.68 1.29
N SER A 324 -8.65 -15.74 0.46
CA SER A 324 -8.22 -14.43 0.91
C SER A 324 -9.42 -13.55 1.31
N PRO A 325 -9.51 -13.07 2.56
CA PRO A 325 -10.70 -12.35 3.04
C PRO A 325 -11.00 -11.09 2.24
N GLY A 326 -9.99 -10.31 1.84
CA GLY A 326 -10.17 -9.08 1.06
C GLY A 326 -10.64 -9.31 -0.37
N PHE A 327 -10.60 -10.55 -0.87
CA PHE A 327 -11.17 -10.95 -2.15
C PHE A 327 -12.54 -11.63 -1.98
N VAL A 328 -12.62 -12.63 -1.12
CA VAL A 328 -13.82 -13.47 -0.94
C VAL A 328 -15.00 -12.68 -0.39
N TYR A 329 -14.76 -11.80 0.59
CA TYR A 329 -15.81 -11.04 1.29
C TYR A 329 -15.95 -9.60 0.81
N SER A 330 -15.27 -9.23 -0.28
CA SER A 330 -15.42 -7.92 -0.93
C SER A 330 -16.24 -8.05 -2.21
N VAL A 331 -16.93 -6.97 -2.60
CA VAL A 331 -17.45 -6.83 -3.96
C VAL A 331 -16.29 -6.87 -4.96
N GLY A 332 -16.50 -7.41 -6.16
CA GLY A 332 -15.50 -7.36 -7.23
C GLY A 332 -15.16 -5.91 -7.60
N MET A 333 -13.93 -5.67 -8.02
CA MET A 333 -13.50 -4.38 -8.55
C MET A 333 -14.48 -3.86 -9.61
N SER A 334 -14.72 -2.54 -9.67
CA SER A 334 -15.55 -1.96 -10.74
C SER A 334 -15.02 -2.36 -12.12
N PRO A 335 -15.87 -2.89 -13.03
CA PRO A 335 -15.45 -3.22 -14.38
C PRO A 335 -14.91 -2.02 -15.15
N VAL A 336 -15.40 -0.83 -14.85
CA VAL A 336 -14.95 0.44 -15.44
C VAL A 336 -13.49 0.71 -15.08
N LEU A 337 -13.14 0.60 -13.79
CA LEU A 337 -11.77 0.80 -13.33
C LEU A 337 -10.84 -0.33 -13.76
N ALA A 338 -11.34 -1.57 -13.86
CA ALA A 338 -10.57 -2.68 -14.39
C ALA A 338 -10.16 -2.45 -15.85
N ALA A 339 -11.09 -2.04 -16.69
CA ALA A 339 -10.83 -1.75 -18.11
C ALA A 339 -9.90 -0.54 -18.29
N ALA A 340 -10.08 0.53 -17.50
CA ALA A 340 -9.21 1.71 -17.55
C ALA A 340 -7.77 1.36 -17.12
N SER A 341 -7.62 0.59 -16.03
CA SER A 341 -6.30 0.16 -15.54
C SER A 341 -5.58 -0.77 -16.51
N ASP A 342 -6.31 -1.69 -17.15
CA ASP A 342 -5.79 -2.54 -18.21
C ASP A 342 -5.25 -1.69 -19.38
N ARG A 343 -6.03 -0.71 -19.82
CA ARG A 343 -5.62 0.22 -20.86
C ARG A 343 -4.42 1.05 -20.50
N ALA A 344 -4.32 1.48 -19.22
CA ALA A 344 -3.17 2.24 -18.73
C ALA A 344 -1.87 1.45 -18.82
N ILE A 345 -1.90 0.15 -18.47
CA ILE A 345 -0.73 -0.74 -18.61
C ILE A 345 -0.32 -0.87 -20.07
N HIS A 346 -1.27 -1.07 -20.97
CA HIS A 346 -0.98 -1.14 -22.41
C HIS A 346 -0.36 0.15 -22.94
N LEU A 347 -0.84 1.32 -22.52
CA LEU A 347 -0.25 2.61 -22.90
C LEU A 347 1.15 2.77 -22.33
N MET A 348 1.39 2.43 -21.06
CA MET A 348 2.72 2.47 -20.45
C MET A 348 3.74 1.69 -21.28
N LEU A 349 3.36 0.49 -21.74
CA LEU A 349 4.23 -0.37 -22.57
C LEU A 349 4.40 0.15 -23.99
N ALA A 350 3.38 0.79 -24.56
CA ALA A 350 3.40 1.33 -25.93
C ALA A 350 4.10 2.69 -26.03
N GLU A 351 4.14 3.47 -24.93
CA GLU A 351 4.66 4.83 -24.86
C GLU A 351 5.77 4.93 -23.79
N PRO A 352 6.92 4.20 -23.94
CA PRO A 352 8.00 4.19 -22.94
C PRO A 352 8.67 5.55 -22.75
N GLU A 353 8.48 6.50 -23.68
CA GLU A 353 8.90 7.89 -23.56
C GLU A 353 8.29 8.60 -22.35
N ARG A 354 7.09 8.18 -21.87
CA ARG A 354 6.51 8.71 -20.64
C ARG A 354 7.33 8.32 -19.40
N VAL A 355 7.77 7.04 -19.36
CA VAL A 355 8.65 6.54 -18.29
C VAL A 355 9.97 7.29 -18.31
N LYS A 356 10.57 7.43 -19.48
CA LYS A 356 11.82 8.19 -19.68
C LYS A 356 11.67 9.65 -19.22
N LYS A 357 10.58 10.31 -19.60
CA LYS A 357 10.28 11.69 -19.20
C LYS A 357 10.14 11.83 -17.70
N LEU A 358 9.43 10.91 -17.04
CA LEU A 358 9.32 10.86 -15.58
C LEU A 358 10.69 10.75 -14.91
N GLN A 359 11.55 9.83 -15.40
CA GLN A 359 12.89 9.63 -14.86
C GLN A 359 13.76 10.88 -15.07
N GLU A 360 13.70 11.53 -16.24
CA GLU A 360 14.44 12.77 -16.53
C GLU A 360 14.07 13.88 -15.56
N VAL A 361 12.77 14.17 -15.35
CA VAL A 361 12.34 15.23 -14.43
C VAL A 361 12.63 14.89 -12.97
N SER A 362 12.60 13.60 -12.62
CA SER A 362 12.89 13.13 -11.26
C SER A 362 14.38 13.23 -10.92
N HIS A 363 15.25 12.82 -11.83
CA HIS A 363 16.70 12.99 -11.69
C HIS A 363 17.08 14.48 -11.64
N GLU A 364 16.47 15.30 -12.48
CA GLU A 364 16.71 16.76 -12.47
C GLU A 364 16.28 17.38 -11.14
N PHE A 365 15.14 16.96 -10.57
CA PHE A 365 14.72 17.43 -9.25
C PHE A 365 15.79 17.17 -8.18
N VAL A 366 16.29 15.93 -8.09
CA VAL A 366 17.33 15.57 -7.11
C VAL A 366 18.63 16.33 -7.39
N ARG A 367 19.07 16.40 -8.64
CA ARG A 367 20.27 17.13 -9.04
C ARG A 367 20.20 18.60 -8.63
N TYR A 368 19.13 19.29 -9.03
CA TYR A 368 18.97 20.72 -8.79
C TYR A 368 18.74 21.05 -7.32
N ALA A 369 17.98 20.22 -6.60
CA ALA A 369 17.80 20.37 -5.15
C ALA A 369 19.15 20.27 -4.41
N LYS A 370 19.99 19.27 -4.73
CA LYS A 370 21.33 19.11 -4.16
C LYS A 370 22.25 20.29 -4.50
N GLU A 371 22.20 20.78 -5.74
CA GLU A 371 22.95 21.97 -6.17
C GLU A 371 22.58 23.21 -5.34
N LYS A 372 21.31 23.36 -4.99
CA LYS A 372 20.80 24.42 -4.12
C LYS A 372 21.05 24.16 -2.61
N GLY A 373 21.70 23.09 -2.23
CA GLY A 373 22.00 22.74 -0.84
C GLY A 373 20.82 22.18 -0.06
N LEU A 374 19.79 21.66 -0.73
CA LEU A 374 18.65 21.00 -0.09
C LEU A 374 18.96 19.52 0.13
N ASP A 375 18.51 18.99 1.27
CA ASP A 375 18.68 17.60 1.63
C ASP A 375 17.52 16.76 1.05
N THR A 376 17.84 15.86 0.11
CA THR A 376 16.89 14.94 -0.51
C THR A 376 16.92 13.55 0.14
N GLY A 377 17.58 13.39 1.27
CA GLY A 377 17.73 12.10 1.94
C GLY A 377 18.38 11.06 1.04
N ALA A 378 17.85 9.85 1.07
CA ALA A 378 18.33 8.71 0.28
C ALA A 378 17.72 8.63 -1.14
N ALA A 379 16.97 9.64 -1.59
CA ALA A 379 16.27 9.58 -2.88
C ALA A 379 17.23 9.40 -4.07
N GLU A 380 16.91 8.45 -4.92
CA GLU A 380 17.68 8.12 -6.12
C GLU A 380 17.15 8.82 -7.40
N GLY A 381 16.08 9.61 -7.27
CA GLY A 381 15.52 10.38 -8.38
C GLY A 381 14.50 9.62 -9.20
N TYR A 382 13.64 8.84 -8.54
CA TYR A 382 12.56 8.09 -9.17
C TYR A 382 11.20 8.46 -8.56
N ALA A 383 10.45 9.31 -9.23
CA ALA A 383 9.08 9.74 -8.93
C ALA A 383 8.78 10.26 -7.51
N VAL A 384 9.44 9.75 -6.48
CA VAL A 384 9.26 10.15 -5.08
C VAL A 384 10.54 10.82 -4.59
N VAL A 385 10.46 12.10 -4.21
CA VAL A 385 11.62 12.81 -3.67
C VAL A 385 11.23 13.56 -2.39
N PRO A 386 11.77 13.19 -1.22
CA PRO A 386 11.63 13.96 -0.02
C PRO A 386 12.58 15.18 -0.01
N LEU A 387 12.17 16.26 0.62
CA LEU A 387 13.07 17.28 1.12
C LEU A 387 13.07 17.23 2.65
N MET A 388 14.19 16.79 3.23
CA MET A 388 14.32 16.53 4.66
C MET A 388 14.40 17.84 5.45
N LEU A 389 13.54 17.99 6.44
CA LEU A 389 13.43 19.21 7.26
C LEU A 389 13.67 18.93 8.75
N GLY A 390 13.49 17.67 9.17
CA GLY A 390 13.70 17.22 10.54
C GLY A 390 12.58 17.59 11.51
N ASN A 391 12.03 18.79 11.43
CA ASN A 391 11.07 19.33 12.38
C ASN A 391 9.67 19.42 11.77
N SER A 392 8.66 18.84 12.46
CA SER A 392 7.27 18.78 11.98
C SER A 392 6.63 20.17 11.83
N LEU A 393 6.94 21.10 12.72
CA LEU A 393 6.41 22.46 12.64
C LEU A 393 7.00 23.22 11.44
N LEU A 394 8.31 23.05 11.18
CA LEU A 394 8.98 23.63 10.01
C LEU A 394 8.40 23.07 8.71
N ALA A 395 8.18 21.76 8.63
CA ALA A 395 7.59 21.14 7.46
C ALA A 395 6.17 21.67 7.18
N GLY A 396 5.35 21.79 8.21
CA GLY A 396 4.01 22.38 8.10
C GLY A 396 4.03 23.84 7.69
N LYS A 397 4.94 24.65 8.25
CA LYS A 397 5.10 26.07 7.90
C LYS A 397 5.57 26.25 6.45
N LEU A 398 6.58 25.50 6.05
CA LEU A 398 7.09 25.59 4.69
C LEU A 398 6.02 25.16 3.67
N ALA A 399 5.27 24.08 3.94
CA ALA A 399 4.16 23.65 3.09
C ALA A 399 3.09 24.76 2.96
N ALA A 400 2.71 25.41 4.06
CA ALA A 400 1.74 26.51 4.06
C ALA A 400 2.24 27.70 3.21
N ARG A 401 3.49 28.08 3.37
CA ARG A 401 4.11 29.18 2.58
C ARG A 401 4.20 28.85 1.09
N LEU A 402 4.56 27.60 0.75
CA LEU A 402 4.56 27.13 -0.64
C LEU A 402 3.15 27.12 -1.23
N PHE A 403 2.16 26.74 -0.44
CA PHE A 403 0.76 26.79 -0.86
C PHE A 403 0.29 28.24 -1.19
N GLU A 404 0.68 29.23 -0.37
CA GLU A 404 0.45 30.65 -0.67
C GLU A 404 1.12 31.10 -1.99
N ARG A 405 2.27 30.48 -2.33
CA ARG A 405 3.00 30.71 -3.60
C ARG A 405 2.49 29.81 -4.73
N LYS A 406 1.34 29.15 -4.56
CA LYS A 406 0.69 28.28 -5.54
C LYS A 406 1.49 27.02 -5.88
N VAL A 407 2.18 26.46 -4.89
CA VAL A 407 2.81 25.13 -4.98
C VAL A 407 2.16 24.21 -3.97
N ASN A 408 1.52 23.15 -4.47
CA ASN A 408 0.85 22.13 -3.66
C ASN A 408 1.81 20.96 -3.43
N VAL A 409 2.34 20.86 -2.21
CA VAL A 409 3.19 19.77 -1.75
C VAL A 409 2.82 19.39 -0.32
N MET A 410 2.78 18.09 -0.01
CA MET A 410 2.32 17.61 1.29
C MET A 410 3.47 17.48 2.30
N PRO A 411 3.30 18.04 3.52
CA PRO A 411 4.20 17.76 4.62
C PRO A 411 3.94 16.36 5.16
N ILE A 412 5.00 15.62 5.40
CA ILE A 412 4.99 14.34 6.11
C ILE A 412 5.59 14.61 7.49
N ILE A 413 4.76 14.51 8.51
CA ILE A 413 5.05 14.91 9.88
C ILE A 413 4.65 13.82 10.86
N TYR A 414 5.02 13.95 12.12
CA TYR A 414 4.52 13.07 13.18
C TYR A 414 2.97 13.03 13.19
N PRO A 415 2.30 11.87 13.38
CA PRO A 415 2.88 10.56 13.71
C PRO A 415 3.17 9.65 12.49
N VAL A 416 3.09 10.16 11.26
CA VAL A 416 3.35 9.39 10.03
C VAL A 416 4.83 8.99 9.95
N VAL A 417 5.70 9.89 10.39
CA VAL A 417 7.14 9.67 10.60
C VAL A 417 7.50 10.07 12.02
N GLU A 418 8.64 9.60 12.53
CA GLU A 418 9.15 10.03 13.82
C GLU A 418 9.53 11.52 13.82
N GLU A 419 9.44 12.18 14.97
CA GLU A 419 9.95 13.55 15.10
C GLU A 419 11.46 13.54 14.88
N GLY A 420 11.97 14.48 14.10
CA GLY A 420 13.33 14.45 13.58
C GLY A 420 13.42 13.95 12.12
N ALA A 421 12.37 13.30 11.61
CA ALA A 421 12.30 12.77 10.25
C ALA A 421 11.25 13.47 9.37
N ALA A 422 10.72 14.62 9.81
CA ALA A 422 9.73 15.39 9.05
C ALA A 422 10.30 15.91 7.72
N ARG A 423 9.48 15.91 6.68
CA ARG A 423 9.88 16.26 5.30
C ARG A 423 8.72 16.83 4.50
N LEU A 424 9.02 17.51 3.39
CA LEU A 424 8.07 17.65 2.29
C LEU A 424 8.28 16.49 1.32
N ARG A 425 7.20 15.87 0.84
CA ARG A 425 7.29 14.77 -0.11
C ARG A 425 6.74 15.21 -1.46
N PHE A 426 7.64 15.28 -2.44
CA PHE A 426 7.30 15.60 -3.81
C PHE A 426 7.06 14.34 -4.62
N PHE A 427 5.93 14.28 -5.30
CA PHE A 427 5.64 13.29 -6.32
C PHE A 427 5.83 13.91 -7.69
N LEU A 428 6.73 13.34 -8.48
CA LEU A 428 7.01 13.75 -9.84
C LEU A 428 6.11 12.96 -10.80
N SER A 429 5.77 13.56 -11.91
CA SER A 429 4.94 12.99 -12.97
C SER A 429 5.53 13.35 -14.33
N ALA A 430 5.28 12.53 -15.35
CA ALA A 430 5.64 12.85 -16.74
C ALA A 430 4.98 14.14 -17.27
N ALA A 431 3.93 14.62 -16.58
CA ALA A 431 3.31 15.92 -16.85
C ALA A 431 4.18 17.11 -16.45
N HIS A 432 5.15 16.92 -15.54
CA HIS A 432 6.07 18.00 -15.18
C HIS A 432 7.10 18.26 -16.27
N ASP A 433 7.59 19.50 -16.34
CA ASP A 433 8.73 19.90 -17.15
C ASP A 433 9.85 20.50 -16.27
N MET A 434 10.97 20.89 -16.89
CA MET A 434 12.12 21.43 -16.19
C MET A 434 11.81 22.78 -15.52
N GLU A 435 10.93 23.60 -16.11
CA GLU A 435 10.50 24.88 -15.53
C GLU A 435 9.72 24.67 -14.23
N HIS A 436 8.81 23.71 -14.21
CA HIS A 436 8.07 23.30 -13.01
C HIS A 436 9.02 22.87 -11.88
N ILE A 437 10.04 22.07 -12.21
CA ILE A 437 11.02 21.57 -11.25
C ILE A 437 11.85 22.71 -10.66
N HIS A 438 12.44 23.54 -11.53
CA HIS A 438 13.29 24.66 -11.10
C HIS A 438 12.49 25.66 -10.27
N ARG A 439 11.30 26.04 -10.73
CA ARG A 439 10.41 26.95 -10.01
C ARG A 439 10.06 26.45 -8.61
N ALA A 440 9.73 25.16 -8.47
CA ALA A 440 9.38 24.59 -7.17
C ALA A 440 10.58 24.65 -6.20
N ILE A 441 11.77 24.25 -6.67
CA ILE A 441 12.99 24.22 -5.84
C ILE A 441 13.43 25.66 -5.48
N ASP A 442 13.40 26.61 -6.41
CA ASP A 442 13.74 28.01 -6.13
C ASP A 442 12.78 28.60 -5.10
N LEU A 443 11.47 28.32 -5.18
CA LEU A 443 10.50 28.74 -4.17
C LEU A 443 10.76 28.09 -2.81
N VAL A 444 11.18 26.81 -2.76
CA VAL A 444 11.62 26.19 -1.50
C VAL A 444 12.80 26.95 -0.90
N CYS A 445 13.82 27.28 -1.72
CA CYS A 445 15.00 28.01 -1.25
C CYS A 445 14.65 29.43 -0.76
N GLU A 446 13.69 30.09 -1.39
CA GLU A 446 13.20 31.42 -0.98
C GLU A 446 12.41 31.36 0.33
N GLU A 447 11.54 30.38 0.50
CA GLU A 447 10.59 30.31 1.62
C GLU A 447 11.12 29.55 2.84
N LEU A 448 12.08 28.64 2.69
CA LEU A 448 12.64 27.86 3.79
C LEU A 448 13.32 28.73 4.88
N PRO A 449 14.17 29.74 4.57
CA PRO A 449 14.73 30.62 5.58
C PRO A 449 13.65 31.39 6.36
N LYS A 450 12.61 31.88 5.67
CA LYS A 450 11.49 32.59 6.29
C LYS A 450 10.69 31.69 7.22
N ALA A 451 10.42 30.42 6.78
CA ALA A 451 9.75 29.44 7.63
C ALA A 451 10.57 29.09 8.88
N ARG A 452 11.89 28.98 8.76
CA ARG A 452 12.79 28.76 9.92
C ARG A 452 12.72 29.92 10.91
N GLU A 453 12.83 31.16 10.42
CA GLU A 453 12.73 32.35 11.26
C GLU A 453 11.40 32.41 12.05
N GLU A 454 10.27 32.09 11.38
CA GLU A 454 8.96 32.03 12.03
C GLU A 454 8.92 30.96 13.11
N VAL A 455 9.44 29.75 12.84
CA VAL A 455 9.48 28.66 13.81
C VAL A 455 10.37 29.00 15.01
N THR A 456 11.55 29.59 14.77
CA THR A 456 12.45 30.08 15.83
C THR A 456 11.77 31.12 16.73
N LYS A 457 11.05 32.08 16.14
CA LYS A 457 10.28 33.08 16.91
C LYS A 457 9.18 32.45 17.77
N MET A 458 8.58 31.36 17.30
CA MET A 458 7.49 30.67 18.01
C MET A 458 8.00 29.76 19.12
N THR A 459 9.13 29.10 18.92
CA THR A 459 9.64 28.06 19.82
C THR A 459 10.76 28.57 20.76
N GLY A 460 11.39 29.67 20.40
CA GLY A 460 12.58 30.18 21.08
C GLY A 460 13.82 29.28 20.89
N LYS A 461 13.78 28.37 19.91
CA LYS A 461 14.88 27.42 19.59
C LYS A 461 15.19 27.52 18.12
N ASP A 462 16.49 27.52 17.80
CA ASP A 462 17.00 27.41 16.43
C ASP A 462 16.84 25.99 15.87
#